data_c5e5e5560a3bfb60c19419ade59ad489
#
_entry.id   c5e5e5560a3bfb60c19419ade59ad489
#
_cell.length_a   1.000
_cell.length_b   1.000
_cell.length_c   1.000
_cell.angle_alpha   90.00
_cell.angle_beta   90.00
_cell.angle_gamma   90.00
#
_symmetry.space_group_name_H-M   'P 1'
#
loop_
_entity.id
_entity.type
_entity.pdbx_description
1 polymer ?
#
loop_
_entity_poly.entity_id
_entity_poly.type
_entity_poly.pdbx_seq_one_letter_code
_entity_poly.pdbx_strand_id
1 'polypeptide(L)'
;MRKLILFILLLQTVFTKAQFTNLNWTFGDSCGIKFNANGIDSIYRTSVNARGSCATISDSLGNLLFYAASPDLELYQTPSLIDRGRIYNKQHDKMDNGDTIFCQNWYREMLILPWPDSVNKFVVVSSMTTPGAKISYSKVDLDYNNGLGKVVNKNVVLDTGEISDGITAIKHGNGRDWWIIYKKWFYTNNTIYKILLTPNGLSSITTQSIGVPSFVGSFYRLIPSKSGEFIIGINPGDGTLEKFSFDRCTGNFSNHSILNNASPNPAYGLWDGATSLNERFLYITTLSTPEYLFQIDLLNPNAFQNKIVIDSIDSLNNPGSGIRLAPNGKMYRSNSWCQNGLYCYPFLDSVFVPVNTHLSVINEPDNFSLACNYIGLGQYLNGFRTYLGLPNDVNLALGPLSGSMCDTLSVGLSEVKDDIPIQVFPNPSTGNFTVNIKHEAMHMYGFTYSIYSIQGLLIQRGELKGKTSSINLTFFESGMYLLNVTLPKQVVQIKLSKL
;
A
#
# COMPACT_ATOMS: atom_id res chain seq x y z
N MET A 1 -28.76 30.64 -26.44
CA MET A 1 -27.90 30.37 -25.30
C MET A 1 -28.39 29.15 -24.49
N ARG A 2 -28.66 28.00 -25.12
CA ARG A 2 -29.14 26.77 -24.42
C ARG A 2 -28.51 25.49 -24.96
N LYS A 3 -27.34 25.54 -25.61
CA LYS A 3 -26.64 24.38 -26.18
C LYS A 3 -25.21 24.18 -25.66
N LEU A 4 -24.81 24.88 -24.60
CA LEU A 4 -23.43 24.82 -24.08
C LEU A 4 -23.27 24.05 -22.73
N ILE A 5 -24.34 23.47 -22.20
CA ILE A 5 -24.31 22.82 -20.86
C ILE A 5 -24.23 21.27 -20.95
N LEU A 6 -24.36 20.69 -22.17
CA LEU A 6 -24.38 19.23 -22.31
C LEU A 6 -23.01 18.60 -22.66
N PHE A 7 -21.91 19.36 -22.68
CA PHE A 7 -20.60 18.85 -23.11
C PHE A 7 -19.57 18.65 -21.97
N ILE A 8 -19.95 18.95 -20.73
CA ILE A 8 -19.02 18.86 -19.58
C ILE A 8 -19.13 17.52 -18.81
N LEU A 9 -20.07 16.66 -19.15
CA LEU A 9 -20.34 15.43 -18.38
C LEU A 9 -19.75 14.14 -18.98
N LEU A 10 -18.82 14.21 -19.93
CA LEU A 10 -18.23 13.03 -20.59
C LEU A 10 -16.70 13.02 -20.63
N LEU A 11 -16.03 13.84 -19.81
CA LEU A 11 -14.64 13.59 -19.45
C LEU A 11 -14.60 12.78 -18.15
N GLN A 12 -15.19 11.62 -18.14
CA GLN A 12 -14.74 10.58 -17.23
C GLN A 12 -13.42 10.06 -17.79
N THR A 13 -12.33 10.69 -17.35
CA THR A 13 -11.02 10.07 -17.36
C THR A 13 -11.20 8.64 -16.89
N VAL A 14 -10.85 7.68 -17.73
CA VAL A 14 -10.62 6.30 -17.30
C VAL A 14 -9.34 6.35 -16.44
N PHE A 15 -9.47 6.88 -15.24
CA PHE A 15 -8.56 6.48 -14.18
C PHE A 15 -8.81 4.98 -14.03
N THR A 16 -7.81 4.18 -14.28
CA THR A 16 -7.75 2.82 -13.73
C THR A 16 -7.89 3.01 -12.22
N LYS A 17 -9.14 2.95 -11.72
CA LYS A 17 -9.41 3.06 -10.29
C LYS A 17 -8.61 1.93 -9.66
N ALA A 18 -7.76 2.25 -8.72
CA ALA A 18 -7.16 1.23 -7.88
C ALA A 18 -8.31 0.33 -7.40
N GLN A 19 -8.20 -0.97 -7.63
CA GLN A 19 -9.25 -1.92 -7.29
C GLN A 19 -9.52 -1.98 -5.78
N PHE A 20 -8.52 -1.60 -4.99
CA PHE A 20 -8.55 -1.56 -3.53
C PHE A 20 -7.99 -0.26 -2.99
N THR A 21 -8.43 0.12 -1.79
CA THR A 21 -8.04 1.37 -1.13
C THR A 21 -7.75 1.14 0.35
N ASN A 22 -7.10 2.11 0.97
CA ASN A 22 -6.86 2.19 2.41
C ASN A 22 -7.76 3.26 3.06
N LEU A 23 -8.98 3.46 2.53
CA LEU A 23 -9.89 4.48 3.05
C LEU A 23 -10.45 4.15 4.44
N ASN A 24 -10.27 2.94 4.95
CA ASN A 24 -10.57 2.59 6.33
C ASN A 24 -9.29 2.26 7.10
N TRP A 25 -9.21 2.75 8.32
CA TRP A 25 -8.23 2.34 9.31
C TRP A 25 -8.92 1.69 10.50
N THR A 26 -8.37 0.60 10.99
CA THR A 26 -8.82 -0.06 12.23
C THR A 26 -7.62 -0.22 13.15
N PHE A 27 -7.67 0.31 14.37
CA PHE A 27 -6.51 0.33 15.28
C PHE A 27 -6.93 0.52 16.74
N GLY A 28 -5.97 0.42 17.64
CA GLY A 28 -6.11 0.73 19.05
C GLY A 28 -7.17 -0.13 19.74
N ASP A 29 -8.01 0.51 20.56
CA ASP A 29 -9.11 -0.12 21.27
C ASP A 29 -10.42 0.17 20.55
N SER A 30 -10.85 -0.76 19.73
CA SER A 30 -12.12 -0.78 18.99
C SER A 30 -12.34 0.38 18.02
N CYS A 31 -11.29 1.11 17.61
CA CYS A 31 -11.41 2.28 16.76
C CYS A 31 -11.38 1.93 15.28
N GLY A 32 -12.34 2.44 14.53
CA GLY A 32 -12.35 2.49 13.07
C GLY A 32 -12.48 3.93 12.59
N ILE A 33 -11.72 4.31 11.57
CA ILE A 33 -11.83 5.59 10.87
C ILE A 33 -12.06 5.32 9.38
N LYS A 34 -13.06 5.97 8.81
CA LYS A 34 -13.26 6.04 7.36
C LYS A 34 -12.86 7.43 6.87
N PHE A 35 -12.04 7.46 5.83
CA PHE A 35 -11.59 8.70 5.18
C PHE A 35 -12.36 8.95 3.88
N ASN A 36 -12.43 10.22 3.52
CA ASN A 36 -12.80 10.68 2.19
C ASN A 36 -11.78 11.73 1.71
N ALA A 37 -11.97 12.27 0.52
CA ALA A 37 -11.03 13.26 -0.05
C ALA A 37 -10.88 14.54 0.79
N ASN A 38 -11.87 14.87 1.63
CA ASN A 38 -11.92 16.11 2.38
C ASN A 38 -11.50 15.94 3.85
N GLY A 39 -11.36 14.70 4.33
CA GLY A 39 -11.03 14.46 5.73
C GLY A 39 -11.48 13.10 6.25
N ILE A 40 -11.91 13.08 7.51
CA ILE A 40 -12.53 11.91 8.13
C ILE A 40 -14.04 11.95 7.85
N ASP A 41 -14.54 10.90 7.23
CA ASP A 41 -15.97 10.73 6.93
C ASP A 41 -16.73 10.24 8.16
N SER A 42 -16.19 9.24 8.84
CA SER A 42 -16.79 8.67 10.04
C SER A 42 -15.77 8.00 10.96
N ILE A 43 -16.11 7.94 12.24
CA ILE A 43 -15.39 7.15 13.25
C ILE A 43 -16.42 6.14 13.81
N TYR A 44 -16.05 4.88 13.81
CA TYR A 44 -16.98 3.78 14.10
C TYR A 44 -16.33 2.70 14.98
N ARG A 45 -17.16 1.87 15.60
CA ARG A 45 -16.70 0.74 16.42
C ARG A 45 -16.28 -0.43 15.56
N THR A 46 -15.18 -1.05 15.96
CA THR A 46 -14.67 -2.31 15.38
C THR A 46 -14.43 -3.33 16.50
N SER A 47 -14.02 -4.54 16.15
CA SER A 47 -13.55 -5.55 17.11
C SER A 47 -12.03 -5.58 17.27
N VAL A 48 -11.34 -4.58 16.72
CA VAL A 48 -9.89 -4.48 16.88
C VAL A 48 -9.53 -4.17 18.33
N ASN A 49 -8.52 -4.87 18.83
CA ASN A 49 -7.80 -4.49 20.04
C ASN A 49 -6.34 -4.73 19.74
N ALA A 50 -5.61 -3.69 19.31
CA ALA A 50 -4.27 -3.82 18.80
C ALA A 50 -3.33 -2.84 19.47
N ARG A 51 -2.21 -3.35 19.95
CA ARG A 51 -1.11 -2.55 20.47
C ARG A 51 -0.45 -1.72 19.37
N GLY A 52 -0.02 -2.37 18.30
CA GLY A 52 0.68 -1.71 17.21
C GLY A 52 0.60 -2.47 15.89
N SER A 53 0.06 -3.69 15.89
CA SER A 53 0.03 -4.55 14.72
C SER A 53 -1.41 -4.72 14.22
N CYS A 54 -1.75 -3.97 13.18
CA CYS A 54 -3.03 -4.05 12.49
C CYS A 54 -2.86 -3.70 11.01
N ALA A 55 -3.77 -4.18 10.17
CA ALA A 55 -3.85 -3.87 8.75
C ALA A 55 -5.30 -3.90 8.29
N THR A 56 -5.67 -3.03 7.36
CA THR A 56 -7.04 -2.87 6.88
C THR A 56 -7.06 -2.82 5.36
N ILE A 57 -8.12 -3.33 4.75
CA ILE A 57 -8.31 -3.23 3.31
C ILE A 57 -9.75 -2.90 2.95
N SER A 58 -9.92 -2.07 1.93
CA SER A 58 -11.21 -1.61 1.40
C SER A 58 -11.28 -1.83 -0.11
N ASP A 59 -12.49 -1.90 -0.64
CA ASP A 59 -12.72 -1.91 -2.08
C ASP A 59 -12.44 -0.53 -2.72
N SER A 60 -12.61 -0.44 -4.04
CA SER A 60 -12.39 0.80 -4.80
C SER A 60 -13.37 1.93 -4.45
N LEU A 61 -14.47 1.61 -3.81
CA LEU A 61 -15.47 2.57 -3.33
C LEU A 61 -15.24 2.98 -1.87
N GLY A 62 -14.21 2.41 -1.22
CA GLY A 62 -13.91 2.66 0.18
C GLY A 62 -14.80 1.91 1.15
N ASN A 63 -15.49 0.84 0.73
CA ASN A 63 -16.18 -0.03 1.67
C ASN A 63 -15.18 -0.98 2.32
N LEU A 64 -15.27 -1.14 3.63
CA LEU A 64 -14.44 -2.09 4.37
C LEU A 64 -14.68 -3.51 3.84
N LEU A 65 -13.59 -4.21 3.50
CA LEU A 65 -13.64 -5.62 3.13
C LEU A 65 -13.38 -6.51 4.34
N PHE A 66 -12.24 -6.31 4.98
CA PHE A 66 -11.84 -7.00 6.21
C PHE A 66 -10.61 -6.32 6.82
N TYR A 67 -10.23 -6.75 8.00
CA TYR A 67 -9.01 -6.29 8.68
C TYR A 67 -8.37 -7.40 9.50
N ALA A 68 -7.10 -7.24 9.78
CA ALA A 68 -6.32 -8.14 10.61
C ALA A 68 -5.67 -7.36 11.74
N ALA A 69 -5.64 -7.95 12.91
CA ALA A 69 -5.00 -7.35 14.07
C ALA A 69 -4.47 -8.43 15.02
N SER A 70 -3.59 -8.03 15.89
CA SER A 70 -3.12 -8.85 17.00
C SER A 70 -3.85 -8.44 18.28
N PRO A 71 -5.02 -9.00 18.59
CA PRO A 71 -5.69 -8.75 19.85
C PRO A 71 -5.05 -9.53 20.98
N ASP A 72 -5.15 -8.99 22.16
CA ASP A 72 -4.64 -9.67 23.33
C ASP A 72 -5.36 -9.34 24.64
N LEU A 73 -6.61 -9.68 24.75
CA LEU A 73 -7.32 -9.58 26.02
C LEU A 73 -7.23 -10.86 26.86
N GLU A 74 -7.04 -12.02 26.23
CA GLU A 74 -7.12 -13.30 26.96
C GLU A 74 -5.74 -13.85 27.41
N LEU A 75 -4.63 -13.25 26.99
CA LEU A 75 -3.34 -13.94 26.92
C LEU A 75 -2.27 -13.49 27.92
N TYR A 76 -2.54 -12.46 28.72
CA TYR A 76 -1.67 -12.17 29.87
C TYR A 76 -1.68 -13.30 30.91
N GLN A 77 -2.66 -14.20 30.83
CA GLN A 77 -2.85 -15.31 31.75
C GLN A 77 -2.40 -16.68 31.20
N THR A 78 -2.00 -16.77 29.94
CA THR A 78 -1.57 -18.03 29.31
C THR A 78 -0.13 -17.96 28.79
N PRO A 79 0.68 -19.03 28.98
CA PRO A 79 2.09 -19.04 28.59
C PRO A 79 2.36 -19.06 27.08
N SER A 80 1.33 -19.24 26.24
CA SER A 80 1.50 -19.37 24.81
C SER A 80 1.33 -18.01 24.13
N LEU A 81 2.44 -17.38 23.79
CA LEU A 81 2.52 -16.08 23.10
C LEU A 81 2.33 -16.15 21.57
N ILE A 82 2.00 -17.33 21.02
CA ILE A 82 2.36 -17.65 19.63
C ILE A 82 1.24 -17.42 18.63
N ASP A 83 -0.05 -17.44 19.02
CA ASP A 83 -1.18 -17.53 18.08
C ASP A 83 -2.25 -16.46 18.36
N ARG A 84 -1.86 -15.19 18.36
CA ARG A 84 -2.70 -14.10 18.88
C ARG A 84 -3.48 -13.35 17.83
N GLY A 85 -3.07 -13.45 16.55
CA GLY A 85 -3.69 -12.71 15.47
C GLY A 85 -5.12 -13.15 15.18
N ARG A 86 -5.92 -12.18 14.77
CA ARG A 86 -7.29 -12.37 14.32
C ARG A 86 -7.50 -11.68 13.00
N ILE A 87 -8.32 -12.28 12.15
CA ILE A 87 -8.86 -11.65 10.94
C ILE A 87 -10.35 -11.49 11.14
N TYR A 88 -10.84 -10.27 10.94
CA TYR A 88 -12.23 -9.88 11.13
C TYR A 88 -12.85 -9.49 9.79
N ASN A 89 -14.08 -9.90 9.55
CA ASN A 89 -14.86 -9.55 8.37
C ASN A 89 -15.40 -8.10 8.42
N LYS A 90 -16.08 -7.68 7.37
CA LYS A 90 -16.69 -6.34 7.27
C LYS A 90 -17.84 -6.07 8.27
N GLN A 91 -18.37 -7.07 8.93
CA GLN A 91 -19.37 -6.96 10.00
C GLN A 91 -18.72 -6.89 11.39
N HIS A 92 -17.40 -6.88 11.43
CA HIS A 92 -16.57 -6.88 12.65
C HIS A 92 -16.61 -8.19 13.43
N ASP A 93 -17.15 -9.26 12.84
CA ASP A 93 -17.07 -10.59 13.41
C ASP A 93 -15.75 -11.27 13.01
N LYS A 94 -15.29 -12.21 13.84
CA LYS A 94 -14.17 -13.06 13.50
C LYS A 94 -14.48 -13.83 12.23
N MET A 95 -13.61 -13.70 11.22
CA MET A 95 -13.75 -14.41 9.95
C MET A 95 -13.65 -15.93 10.18
N ASP A 96 -14.38 -16.71 9.39
CA ASP A 96 -14.27 -18.18 9.42
C ASP A 96 -12.82 -18.63 9.29
N ASN A 97 -12.32 -19.43 10.25
CA ASN A 97 -10.93 -19.84 10.42
C ASN A 97 -9.93 -18.67 10.58
N GLY A 98 -10.38 -17.46 10.93
CA GLY A 98 -9.56 -16.24 11.06
C GLY A 98 -8.96 -16.02 12.44
N ASP A 99 -8.99 -16.99 13.33
CA ASP A 99 -8.32 -16.98 14.64
C ASP A 99 -6.92 -17.58 14.59
N THR A 100 -6.18 -17.42 15.67
CA THR A 100 -4.85 -18.05 15.86
C THR A 100 -3.86 -17.77 14.72
N ILE A 101 -3.87 -16.55 14.17
CA ILE A 101 -2.88 -16.12 13.19
C ILE A 101 -1.55 -15.86 13.90
N PHE A 102 -0.46 -16.35 13.35
CA PHE A 102 0.87 -16.17 13.91
C PHE A 102 1.27 -14.69 13.98
N CYS A 103 1.34 -14.15 15.16
CA CYS A 103 1.90 -12.83 15.47
C CYS A 103 2.09 -12.68 16.98
N GLN A 104 2.79 -11.65 17.43
CA GLN A 104 3.12 -11.42 18.83
C GLN A 104 2.56 -10.14 19.43
N ASN A 105 1.84 -9.35 18.63
CA ASN A 105 1.31 -8.09 19.09
C ASN A 105 2.39 -7.00 19.32
N TRP A 106 3.48 -7.07 18.57
CA TRP A 106 4.46 -6.01 18.50
C TRP A 106 4.04 -4.93 17.50
N TYR A 107 4.92 -4.46 16.65
CA TYR A 107 4.69 -3.31 15.81
C TYR A 107 4.89 -3.67 14.34
N ARG A 108 3.93 -3.33 13.44
CA ARG A 108 3.98 -3.62 11.98
C ARG A 108 4.21 -5.09 11.62
N GLU A 109 3.66 -6.01 12.39
CA GLU A 109 3.81 -7.46 12.15
C GLU A 109 2.84 -8.01 11.12
N MET A 110 1.82 -7.24 10.71
CA MET A 110 0.80 -7.69 9.78
C MET A 110 0.65 -6.74 8.61
N LEU A 111 0.40 -7.28 7.42
CA LEU A 111 -0.04 -6.53 6.24
C LEU A 111 -0.99 -7.36 5.40
N ILE A 112 -1.83 -6.69 4.61
CA ILE A 112 -2.81 -7.30 3.72
C ILE A 112 -2.47 -6.93 2.29
N LEU A 113 -2.33 -7.95 1.43
CA LEU A 113 -2.06 -7.77 0.01
C LEU A 113 -3.18 -8.42 -0.81
N PRO A 114 -3.72 -7.73 -1.83
CA PRO A 114 -4.53 -8.38 -2.83
C PRO A 114 -3.73 -9.48 -3.53
N TRP A 115 -4.34 -10.66 -3.71
CA TRP A 115 -3.75 -11.69 -4.55
C TRP A 115 -3.74 -11.21 -6.00
N PRO A 116 -2.59 -11.19 -6.69
CA PRO A 116 -2.51 -10.74 -8.07
C PRO A 116 -3.50 -11.46 -9.00
N ASP A 117 -4.12 -10.71 -9.91
CA ASP A 117 -5.17 -11.18 -10.83
C ASP A 117 -6.43 -11.76 -10.16
N SER A 118 -6.71 -11.36 -8.92
CA SER A 118 -7.93 -11.75 -8.21
C SER A 118 -8.61 -10.55 -7.56
N VAL A 119 -9.93 -10.55 -7.59
CA VAL A 119 -10.75 -9.50 -6.95
C VAL A 119 -11.19 -9.84 -5.53
N ASN A 120 -11.24 -11.14 -5.17
CA ASN A 120 -11.80 -11.62 -3.91
C ASN A 120 -10.80 -12.43 -3.07
N LYS A 121 -9.53 -12.51 -3.50
CA LYS A 121 -8.50 -13.28 -2.78
C LYS A 121 -7.40 -12.35 -2.29
N PHE A 122 -6.93 -12.63 -1.08
CA PHE A 122 -5.95 -11.81 -0.39
C PHE A 122 -4.95 -12.68 0.37
N VAL A 123 -3.82 -12.07 0.68
CA VAL A 123 -2.81 -12.64 1.56
C VAL A 123 -2.69 -11.73 2.78
N VAL A 124 -2.84 -12.29 3.97
CA VAL A 124 -2.42 -11.66 5.22
C VAL A 124 -1.04 -12.20 5.54
N VAL A 125 -0.02 -11.37 5.41
CA VAL A 125 1.34 -11.71 5.82
C VAL A 125 1.51 -11.31 7.27
N SER A 126 2.10 -12.19 8.06
CA SER A 126 2.32 -11.95 9.49
C SER A 126 3.72 -12.39 9.91
N SER A 127 4.30 -11.67 10.86
CA SER A 127 5.61 -11.99 11.43
C SER A 127 5.52 -12.19 12.93
N MET A 128 6.48 -12.96 13.44
CA MET A 128 6.75 -13.12 14.87
C MET A 128 8.23 -12.89 15.09
N THR A 129 8.60 -12.23 16.18
CA THR A 129 10.00 -11.93 16.49
C THR A 129 10.63 -13.00 17.41
N THR A 130 10.02 -13.30 18.55
CA THR A 130 10.49 -14.28 19.55
C THR A 130 9.36 -14.68 20.50
N PRO A 131 9.32 -15.91 21.10
CA PRO A 131 10.04 -17.11 20.70
C PRO A 131 9.45 -17.75 19.45
N GLY A 132 10.25 -18.50 18.71
CA GLY A 132 9.81 -19.19 17.50
C GLY A 132 9.59 -18.24 16.33
N ALA A 133 10.49 -17.26 16.18
CA ALA A 133 10.46 -16.23 15.16
C ALA A 133 10.25 -16.81 13.75
N LYS A 134 9.29 -16.26 13.04
CA LYS A 134 8.91 -16.69 11.69
C LYS A 134 8.17 -15.60 10.93
N ILE A 135 8.18 -15.73 9.63
CA ILE A 135 7.26 -15.02 8.72
C ILE A 135 6.32 -16.06 8.12
N SER A 136 5.04 -15.76 8.06
CA SER A 136 4.01 -16.65 7.54
C SER A 136 2.97 -15.88 6.75
N TYR A 137 2.15 -16.60 5.99
CA TYR A 137 0.98 -16.01 5.38
C TYR A 137 -0.26 -16.83 5.64
N SER A 138 -1.40 -16.14 5.60
CA SER A 138 -2.73 -16.75 5.57
C SER A 138 -3.48 -16.24 4.35
N LYS A 139 -4.12 -17.15 3.60
CA LYS A 139 -4.90 -16.79 2.40
C LYS A 139 -6.35 -16.59 2.77
N VAL A 140 -6.90 -15.43 2.44
CA VAL A 140 -8.31 -15.07 2.60
C VAL A 140 -8.99 -15.16 1.25
N ASP A 141 -10.20 -15.73 1.23
CA ASP A 141 -11.06 -15.81 0.06
C ASP A 141 -12.47 -15.27 0.43
N LEU A 142 -12.85 -14.16 -0.19
CA LEU A 142 -14.14 -13.49 0.06
C LEU A 142 -15.30 -14.12 -0.69
N ASP A 143 -15.08 -15.10 -1.56
CA ASP A 143 -16.17 -15.82 -2.24
C ASP A 143 -16.95 -16.73 -1.28
N TYR A 144 -16.43 -16.96 -0.07
CA TYR A 144 -17.09 -17.73 0.98
C TYR A 144 -18.04 -16.88 1.85
N ASN A 145 -18.99 -17.54 2.49
CA ASN A 145 -19.87 -16.97 3.52
C ASN A 145 -20.61 -15.68 3.05
N ASN A 146 -21.12 -15.68 1.82
CA ASN A 146 -21.84 -14.54 1.23
C ASN A 146 -21.04 -13.24 1.25
N GLY A 147 -19.73 -13.33 0.96
CA GLY A 147 -18.82 -12.17 0.93
C GLY A 147 -18.31 -11.74 2.30
N LEU A 148 -18.50 -12.54 3.35
CA LEU A 148 -17.84 -12.33 4.65
C LEU A 148 -16.47 -12.97 4.73
N GLY A 149 -16.17 -13.90 3.81
CA GLY A 149 -14.87 -14.51 3.64
C GLY A 149 -14.56 -15.69 4.55
N LYS A 150 -13.46 -16.33 4.21
CA LYS A 150 -12.88 -17.46 4.95
C LYS A 150 -11.37 -17.46 4.80
N VAL A 151 -10.65 -17.84 5.84
CA VAL A 151 -9.23 -18.16 5.77
C VAL A 151 -9.08 -19.59 5.25
N VAL A 152 -8.69 -19.72 3.98
CA VAL A 152 -8.63 -21.02 3.28
C VAL A 152 -7.30 -21.73 3.49
N ASN A 153 -6.21 -20.99 3.68
CA ASN A 153 -4.91 -21.49 4.11
C ASN A 153 -4.45 -20.63 5.28
N LYS A 154 -4.02 -21.25 6.37
CA LYS A 154 -3.64 -20.53 7.59
C LYS A 154 -2.20 -20.82 7.98
N ASN A 155 -1.45 -19.78 8.37
CA ASN A 155 -0.15 -19.89 9.00
C ASN A 155 0.89 -20.67 8.18
N VAL A 156 0.86 -20.54 6.85
CA VAL A 156 1.87 -21.16 5.99
C VAL A 156 3.21 -20.46 6.21
N VAL A 157 4.17 -21.14 6.77
CA VAL A 157 5.50 -20.59 7.10
C VAL A 157 6.29 -20.34 5.82
N LEU A 158 6.81 -19.14 5.68
CA LEU A 158 7.66 -18.69 4.56
C LEU A 158 9.14 -18.72 4.94
N ASP A 159 9.45 -18.27 6.17
CA ASP A 159 10.81 -18.20 6.70
C ASP A 159 10.81 -18.36 8.21
N THR A 160 11.95 -18.78 8.76
CA THR A 160 12.16 -18.96 10.19
C THR A 160 13.48 -18.33 10.62
N GLY A 161 13.68 -18.27 11.95
CA GLY A 161 14.86 -17.63 12.56
C GLY A 161 14.58 -16.16 12.85
N GLU A 162 15.45 -15.48 13.39
CA GLU A 162 15.45 -14.18 14.05
C GLU A 162 14.80 -13.03 13.23
N ILE A 163 13.52 -13.14 12.95
CA ILE A 163 12.76 -12.14 12.20
C ILE A 163 12.63 -10.86 13.03
N SER A 164 12.89 -9.70 12.42
CA SER A 164 12.54 -8.40 13.00
C SER A 164 11.06 -8.10 12.79
N ASP A 165 10.46 -7.32 13.68
CA ASP A 165 9.16 -6.70 13.39
C ASP A 165 9.31 -5.65 12.26
N GLY A 166 8.19 -5.16 11.71
CA GLY A 166 8.25 -4.12 10.68
C GLY A 166 8.37 -4.65 9.26
N ILE A 167 7.60 -5.69 8.93
CA ILE A 167 7.43 -6.12 7.54
C ILE A 167 6.75 -5.04 6.70
N THR A 168 7.10 -4.97 5.42
CA THR A 168 6.47 -4.06 4.46
C THR A 168 6.28 -4.73 3.11
N ALA A 169 5.51 -4.09 2.23
CA ALA A 169 5.41 -4.51 0.83
C ALA A 169 5.30 -3.32 -0.12
N ILE A 170 5.83 -3.50 -1.32
CA ILE A 170 5.78 -2.52 -2.40
C ILE A 170 5.26 -3.22 -3.66
N LYS A 171 4.37 -2.54 -4.37
CA LYS A 171 3.85 -3.06 -5.63
C LYS A 171 4.98 -3.13 -6.67
N HIS A 172 5.13 -4.28 -7.30
CA HIS A 172 6.09 -4.52 -8.39
C HIS A 172 5.87 -3.51 -9.53
N GLY A 173 6.91 -3.22 -10.29
CA GLY A 173 6.86 -2.28 -11.39
C GLY A 173 5.91 -2.66 -12.54
N ASN A 174 5.38 -3.89 -12.56
CA ASN A 174 4.29 -4.26 -13.48
C ASN A 174 2.90 -3.78 -13.01
N GLY A 175 2.78 -3.16 -11.82
CA GLY A 175 1.52 -2.62 -11.29
C GLY A 175 0.56 -3.65 -10.71
N ARG A 176 0.92 -4.94 -10.70
CA ARG A 176 0.07 -6.06 -10.25
C ARG A 176 0.65 -6.83 -9.07
N ASP A 177 1.88 -7.29 -9.19
CA ASP A 177 2.57 -8.17 -8.25
C ASP A 177 3.11 -7.39 -7.05
N TRP A 178 3.61 -8.08 -6.01
CA TRP A 178 4.06 -7.45 -4.78
C TRP A 178 5.41 -7.97 -4.32
N TRP A 179 6.32 -7.08 -4.00
CA TRP A 179 7.51 -7.35 -3.21
C TRP A 179 7.16 -7.30 -1.73
N ILE A 180 7.27 -8.40 -1.01
CA ILE A 180 7.23 -8.48 0.46
C ILE A 180 8.66 -8.39 0.95
N ILE A 181 8.92 -7.46 1.87
CA ILE A 181 10.30 -7.10 2.28
C ILE A 181 10.37 -7.13 3.79
N TYR A 182 11.39 -7.78 4.32
CA TYR A 182 11.64 -7.86 5.74
C TYR A 182 13.12 -7.97 6.05
N LYS A 183 13.51 -7.85 7.33
CA LYS A 183 14.87 -7.99 7.82
C LYS A 183 14.91 -9.02 8.97
N LYS A 184 16.06 -9.66 9.14
CA LYS A 184 16.33 -10.47 10.32
C LYS A 184 17.29 -9.69 11.23
N TRP A 185 17.12 -9.82 12.54
CA TRP A 185 18.02 -9.22 13.49
C TRP A 185 19.11 -10.24 13.87
N PHE A 186 20.35 -9.88 13.63
CA PHE A 186 21.51 -10.61 14.11
C PHE A 186 22.70 -9.65 14.08
N TYR A 187 23.55 -9.70 15.06
CA TYR A 187 24.59 -8.72 15.36
C TYR A 187 25.55 -8.35 14.21
N THR A 188 25.55 -9.09 13.12
CA THR A 188 26.43 -8.82 11.97
C THR A 188 25.67 -8.79 10.65
N ASN A 189 24.33 -8.82 10.68
CA ASN A 189 23.53 -9.02 9.48
C ASN A 189 22.99 -7.69 8.93
N ASN A 190 23.42 -7.32 7.72
CA ASN A 190 22.87 -6.23 6.94
C ASN A 190 21.98 -6.74 5.78
N THR A 191 21.56 -8.00 5.82
CA THR A 191 20.81 -8.64 4.75
C THR A 191 19.34 -8.22 4.77
N ILE A 192 18.82 -7.83 3.63
CA ILE A 192 17.40 -7.62 3.36
C ILE A 192 16.87 -8.84 2.63
N TYR A 193 15.70 -9.33 3.05
CA TYR A 193 15.02 -10.50 2.53
C TYR A 193 13.80 -10.06 1.72
N LYS A 194 13.54 -10.71 0.59
CA LYS A 194 12.47 -10.35 -0.35
C LYS A 194 11.76 -11.58 -0.85
N ILE A 195 10.44 -11.50 -0.98
CA ILE A 195 9.57 -12.52 -1.57
C ILE A 195 8.69 -11.82 -2.59
N LEU A 196 8.57 -12.36 -3.80
CA LEU A 196 7.68 -11.85 -4.83
C LEU A 196 6.37 -12.63 -4.80
N LEU A 197 5.25 -11.93 -4.61
CA LEU A 197 3.90 -12.47 -4.76
C LEU A 197 3.40 -12.18 -6.17
N THR A 198 3.08 -13.24 -6.91
CA THR A 198 2.56 -13.23 -8.30
C THR A 198 1.22 -13.98 -8.36
N PRO A 199 0.51 -14.02 -9.50
CA PRO A 199 -0.67 -14.87 -9.68
C PRO A 199 -0.38 -16.36 -9.39
N ASN A 200 0.85 -16.81 -9.63
CA ASN A 200 1.29 -18.17 -9.40
C ASN A 200 1.65 -18.48 -7.93
N GLY A 201 1.61 -17.46 -7.07
CA GLY A 201 1.94 -17.57 -5.65
C GLY A 201 3.19 -16.81 -5.24
N LEU A 202 3.71 -17.17 -4.08
CA LEU A 202 4.91 -16.60 -3.47
C LEU A 202 6.15 -17.29 -4.03
N SER A 203 7.14 -16.50 -4.45
CA SER A 203 8.45 -17.00 -4.90
C SER A 203 9.28 -17.57 -3.74
N SER A 204 10.39 -18.22 -4.06
CA SER A 204 11.46 -18.45 -3.11
C SER A 204 12.02 -17.11 -2.59
N ILE A 205 12.61 -17.14 -1.40
CA ILE A 205 13.25 -15.98 -0.77
C ILE A 205 14.48 -15.58 -1.58
N THR A 206 14.60 -14.32 -1.88
CA THR A 206 15.83 -13.70 -2.41
C THR A 206 16.41 -12.75 -1.39
N THR A 207 17.72 -12.60 -1.37
CA THR A 207 18.42 -11.79 -0.38
C THR A 207 19.37 -10.79 -1.02
N GLN A 208 19.65 -9.71 -0.30
CA GLN A 208 20.63 -8.72 -0.69
C GLN A 208 21.31 -8.14 0.56
N SER A 209 22.64 -8.20 0.62
CA SER A 209 23.40 -7.58 1.70
C SER A 209 23.67 -6.12 1.35
N ILE A 210 23.04 -5.20 2.08
CA ILE A 210 23.17 -3.75 1.91
C ILE A 210 22.72 -3.06 3.21
N GLY A 211 23.32 -1.92 3.53
CA GLY A 211 22.98 -1.14 4.73
C GLY A 211 23.92 -1.42 5.89
N VAL A 212 23.60 -0.84 7.03
CA VAL A 212 24.37 -1.02 8.28
C VAL A 212 23.96 -2.32 8.95
N PRO A 213 24.92 -3.13 9.47
CA PRO A 213 24.58 -4.26 10.32
C PRO A 213 23.76 -3.83 11.53
N SER A 214 22.72 -4.57 11.86
CA SER A 214 21.88 -4.29 13.02
C SER A 214 22.53 -4.86 14.28
N PHE A 215 22.84 -4.01 15.25
CA PHE A 215 23.56 -4.43 16.47
C PHE A 215 22.65 -4.68 17.67
N VAL A 216 21.43 -4.15 17.67
CA VAL A 216 20.57 -4.19 18.88
C VAL A 216 19.11 -4.42 18.53
N GLY A 217 18.55 -5.48 19.13
CA GLY A 217 17.10 -5.71 19.21
C GLY A 217 16.44 -6.29 17.96
N SER A 218 15.23 -6.79 18.18
CA SER A 218 14.38 -7.40 17.15
C SER A 218 13.54 -6.40 16.36
N PHE A 219 13.84 -5.09 16.45
CA PHE A 219 13.06 -4.02 15.86
C PHE A 219 13.77 -3.42 14.67
N TYR A 220 13.10 -3.38 13.52
CA TYR A 220 13.58 -2.67 12.35
C TYR A 220 12.39 -2.21 11.51
N ARG A 221 12.32 -0.94 11.17
CA ARG A 221 11.23 -0.39 10.37
C ARG A 221 11.70 -0.18 8.94
N LEU A 222 10.93 -0.71 8.00
CA LEU A 222 11.08 -0.44 6.57
C LEU A 222 9.89 0.41 6.13
N ILE A 223 10.16 1.64 5.71
CA ILE A 223 9.16 2.63 5.35
C ILE A 223 9.32 2.95 3.87
N PRO A 224 8.49 2.38 2.99
CA PRO A 224 8.49 2.74 1.59
C PRO A 224 8.06 4.17 1.37
N SER A 225 8.69 4.84 0.41
CA SER A 225 8.19 6.09 -0.15
C SER A 225 6.86 5.85 -0.87
N LYS A 226 6.09 6.92 -1.10
CA LYS A 226 4.81 6.81 -1.80
C LYS A 226 4.95 6.37 -3.25
N SER A 227 6.01 6.78 -3.94
CA SER A 227 6.36 6.32 -5.29
C SER A 227 6.87 4.87 -5.32
N GLY A 228 7.35 4.37 -4.18
CA GLY A 228 8.06 3.09 -4.08
C GLY A 228 9.48 3.12 -4.64
N GLU A 229 10.04 4.30 -4.92
CA GLU A 229 11.40 4.45 -5.48
C GLU A 229 12.49 4.39 -4.43
N PHE A 230 12.14 4.62 -3.17
CA PHE A 230 13.07 4.48 -2.06
C PHE A 230 12.40 3.93 -0.80
N ILE A 231 13.23 3.42 0.09
CA ILE A 231 12.82 2.89 1.40
C ILE A 231 13.69 3.56 2.47
N ILE A 232 13.06 3.98 3.55
CA ILE A 232 13.75 4.42 4.77
C ILE A 232 13.83 3.22 5.71
N GLY A 233 15.03 2.95 6.24
CA GLY A 233 15.29 1.99 7.30
C GLY A 233 15.49 2.71 8.63
N ILE A 234 14.76 2.28 9.68
CA ILE A 234 14.94 2.78 11.05
C ILE A 234 15.25 1.59 11.94
N ASN A 235 16.35 1.65 12.68
CA ASN A 235 16.63 0.74 13.79
C ASN A 235 16.35 1.46 15.11
N PRO A 236 15.25 1.13 15.82
CA PRO A 236 14.94 1.75 17.11
C PRO A 236 15.96 1.46 18.20
N GLY A 237 16.67 0.33 18.11
CA GLY A 237 17.59 -0.11 19.13
C GLY A 237 18.90 0.69 19.21
N ASP A 238 19.41 1.14 18.08
CA ASP A 238 20.67 1.88 17.99
C ASP A 238 20.55 3.28 17.35
N GLY A 239 19.34 3.66 16.93
CA GLY A 239 19.07 4.95 16.33
C GLY A 239 19.57 5.10 14.90
N THR A 240 19.96 4.03 14.23
CA THR A 240 20.34 4.06 12.81
C THR A 240 19.16 4.49 11.95
N LEU A 241 19.41 5.43 11.04
CA LEU A 241 18.48 5.90 10.04
C LEU A 241 19.15 5.82 8.67
N GLU A 242 18.57 5.05 7.77
CA GLU A 242 19.11 4.74 6.44
C GLU A 242 18.12 5.07 5.34
N LYS A 243 18.64 5.37 4.15
CA LYS A 243 17.84 5.49 2.92
C LYS A 243 18.43 4.63 1.84
N PHE A 244 17.57 3.92 1.11
CA PHE A 244 17.91 3.06 -0.02
C PHE A 244 17.07 3.43 -1.22
N SER A 245 17.65 3.51 -2.41
CA SER A 245 16.84 3.44 -3.64
C SER A 245 16.33 2.02 -3.83
N PHE A 246 15.11 1.88 -4.35
CA PHE A 246 14.48 0.58 -4.61
C PHE A 246 13.97 0.49 -6.04
N ASP A 247 14.43 -0.51 -6.77
CA ASP A 247 13.95 -0.80 -8.11
C ASP A 247 12.73 -1.74 -8.03
N ARG A 248 11.57 -1.22 -8.33
CA ARG A 248 10.31 -1.97 -8.29
C ARG A 248 10.23 -3.11 -9.31
N CYS A 249 11.04 -3.09 -10.39
CA CYS A 249 11.07 -4.17 -11.38
C CYS A 249 11.89 -5.37 -10.91
N THR A 250 13.05 -5.12 -10.36
CA THR A 250 14.00 -6.18 -9.98
C THR A 250 13.97 -6.52 -8.49
N GLY A 251 13.35 -5.64 -7.67
CA GLY A 251 13.40 -5.72 -6.22
C GLY A 251 14.78 -5.41 -5.63
N ASN A 252 15.68 -4.79 -6.40
CA ASN A 252 17.02 -4.49 -5.94
C ASN A 252 17.10 -3.17 -5.18
N PHE A 253 17.88 -3.19 -4.11
CA PHE A 253 18.27 -2.01 -3.35
C PHE A 253 19.58 -1.45 -3.89
N SER A 254 19.70 -0.13 -3.91
CA SER A 254 20.90 0.58 -4.34
C SER A 254 21.03 1.93 -3.63
N ASN A 255 22.08 2.69 -3.94
CA ASN A 255 22.28 4.06 -3.45
C ASN A 255 22.05 4.21 -1.94
N HIS A 256 22.61 3.26 -1.15
CA HIS A 256 22.53 3.31 0.30
C HIS A 256 23.18 4.58 0.84
N SER A 257 22.48 5.28 1.71
CA SER A 257 22.99 6.42 2.45
C SER A 257 22.57 6.37 3.92
N ILE A 258 23.45 6.77 4.80
CA ILE A 258 23.23 6.84 6.24
C ILE A 258 22.80 8.27 6.57
N LEU A 259 21.58 8.45 7.05
CA LEU A 259 21.05 9.72 7.50
C LEU A 259 21.40 10.00 8.97
N ASN A 260 21.45 8.93 9.78
CA ASN A 260 21.95 8.96 11.15
C ASN A 260 22.68 7.68 11.47
N ASN A 261 23.85 7.79 12.09
CA ASN A 261 24.67 6.64 12.48
C ASN A 261 24.11 5.95 13.74
N ALA A 262 24.35 4.64 13.82
CA ALA A 262 24.17 3.88 15.03
C ALA A 262 24.94 4.48 16.20
N SER A 263 24.31 4.47 17.38
CA SER A 263 24.93 4.82 18.64
C SER A 263 24.57 3.78 19.69
N PRO A 264 25.52 3.32 20.52
CA PRO A 264 25.22 2.37 21.58
C PRO A 264 24.26 2.96 22.64
N ASN A 265 24.18 4.30 22.71
CA ASN A 265 23.23 5.03 23.56
C ASN A 265 22.64 6.17 22.71
N PRO A 266 21.66 5.89 21.84
CA PRO A 266 21.05 6.93 21.02
C PRO A 266 20.36 7.95 21.95
N ALA A 267 20.66 9.22 21.75
CA ALA A 267 20.03 10.32 22.50
C ALA A 267 18.49 10.31 22.34
N TYR A 268 18.04 9.74 21.20
CA TYR A 268 16.63 9.54 20.88
C TYR A 268 16.50 8.12 20.29
N GLY A 269 15.70 7.27 20.91
CA GLY A 269 15.30 6.02 20.31
C GLY A 269 14.35 6.30 19.16
N LEU A 270 14.82 6.32 17.91
CA LEU A 270 13.95 6.53 16.74
C LEU A 270 12.95 5.37 16.68
N TRP A 271 11.65 5.69 16.57
CA TRP A 271 10.63 4.66 16.67
C TRP A 271 9.95 4.33 15.37
N ASP A 272 9.23 5.28 14.81
CA ASP A 272 8.45 5.10 13.58
C ASP A 272 8.56 6.34 12.68
N GLY A 273 8.14 6.21 11.42
CA GLY A 273 8.20 7.33 10.51
C GLY A 273 7.23 7.20 9.33
N ALA A 274 7.03 8.33 8.66
CA ALA A 274 6.27 8.42 7.42
C ALA A 274 6.85 9.55 6.56
N THR A 275 6.88 9.35 5.23
CA THR A 275 7.25 10.40 4.27
C THR A 275 6.04 11.25 3.92
N SER A 276 6.26 12.55 3.68
CA SER A 276 5.26 13.46 3.12
C SER A 276 4.80 13.01 1.74
N LEU A 277 3.70 13.57 1.24
CA LEU A 277 3.11 13.20 -0.04
C LEU A 277 4.06 13.48 -1.21
N ASN A 278 4.80 14.62 -1.14
CA ASN A 278 5.84 14.99 -2.09
C ASN A 278 7.20 14.31 -1.84
N GLU A 279 7.28 13.43 -0.82
CA GLU A 279 8.46 12.64 -0.46
C GLU A 279 9.71 13.44 -0.06
N ARG A 280 9.56 14.75 0.13
CA ARG A 280 10.65 15.60 0.57
C ARG A 280 10.92 15.49 2.06
N PHE A 281 9.86 15.44 2.88
CA PHE A 281 9.99 15.42 4.33
C PHE A 281 9.74 14.05 4.90
N LEU A 282 10.61 13.63 5.80
CA LEU A 282 10.43 12.47 6.63
C LEU A 282 10.06 12.92 8.05
N TYR A 283 8.94 12.45 8.56
CA TYR A 283 8.53 12.65 9.94
C TYR A 283 8.87 11.41 10.75
N ILE A 284 9.52 11.59 11.91
CA ILE A 284 9.96 10.51 12.79
C ILE A 284 9.49 10.78 14.21
N THR A 285 8.93 9.75 14.83
CA THR A 285 8.65 9.72 16.27
C THR A 285 9.78 9.02 17.03
N THR A 286 9.89 9.28 18.32
CA THR A 286 10.94 8.68 19.16
C THR A 286 10.37 7.82 20.27
N LEU A 287 11.22 6.96 20.85
CA LEU A 287 10.94 6.14 22.04
C LEU A 287 11.66 6.72 23.26
N SER A 288 11.81 8.03 23.35
CA SER A 288 12.46 8.75 24.46
C SER A 288 11.44 9.47 25.34
N THR A 289 11.87 9.89 26.51
CA THR A 289 11.12 10.78 27.38
C THR A 289 11.95 12.05 27.56
N PRO A 290 11.52 13.23 27.04
CA PRO A 290 10.29 13.43 26.25
C PRO A 290 10.28 12.67 24.92
N GLU A 291 9.07 12.35 24.42
CA GLU A 291 8.90 11.84 23.08
C GLU A 291 8.89 13.02 22.09
N TYR A 292 9.69 12.92 21.03
CA TYR A 292 9.79 13.94 19.98
C TYR A 292 9.08 13.51 18.71
N LEU A 293 8.58 14.51 17.98
CA LEU A 293 8.22 14.42 16.57
C LEU A 293 9.22 15.28 15.77
N PHE A 294 10.04 14.67 14.97
CA PHE A 294 10.99 15.34 14.09
C PHE A 294 10.48 15.44 12.67
N GLN A 295 10.77 16.57 12.00
CA GLN A 295 10.72 16.69 10.54
C GLN A 295 12.14 16.75 10.00
N ILE A 296 12.43 15.97 8.99
CA ILE A 296 13.74 15.83 8.34
C ILE A 296 13.56 16.13 6.86
N ASP A 297 14.29 17.12 6.34
CA ASP A 297 14.32 17.42 4.89
C ASP A 297 15.31 16.47 4.20
N LEU A 298 14.79 15.51 3.42
CA LEU A 298 15.58 14.50 2.74
C LEU A 298 16.44 15.04 1.59
N LEU A 299 16.24 16.31 1.20
CA LEU A 299 17.09 17.00 0.22
C LEU A 299 18.30 17.67 0.89
N ASN A 300 18.32 17.77 2.22
CA ASN A 300 19.43 18.38 2.95
C ASN A 300 20.59 17.36 3.09
N PRO A 301 21.83 17.67 2.68
CA PRO A 301 22.96 16.77 2.85
C PRO A 301 23.23 16.33 4.30
N ASN A 302 22.88 17.19 5.27
CA ASN A 302 22.97 16.93 6.71
C ASN A 302 21.57 16.77 7.31
N ALA A 303 20.75 15.93 6.68
CA ALA A 303 19.30 15.83 6.92
C ALA A 303 18.95 15.65 8.40
N PHE A 304 19.57 14.70 9.09
CA PHE A 304 19.24 14.40 10.48
C PHE A 304 19.81 15.43 11.45
N GLN A 305 20.98 16.00 11.21
CA GLN A 305 21.59 17.04 12.03
C GLN A 305 20.74 18.31 12.02
N ASN A 306 20.14 18.61 10.87
CA ASN A 306 19.29 19.79 10.65
C ASN A 306 17.78 19.48 10.84
N LYS A 307 17.45 18.41 11.55
CA LYS A 307 16.07 18.08 11.87
C LYS A 307 15.37 19.17 12.64
N ILE A 308 14.10 19.37 12.37
CA ILE A 308 13.23 20.30 13.07
C ILE A 308 12.43 19.53 14.12
N VAL A 309 12.38 20.03 15.35
CA VAL A 309 11.45 19.54 16.37
C VAL A 309 10.09 20.17 16.08
N ILE A 310 9.13 19.35 15.69
CA ILE A 310 7.74 19.76 15.46
C ILE A 310 6.97 19.74 16.77
N ASP A 311 7.23 18.73 17.61
CA ASP A 311 6.55 18.54 18.87
C ASP A 311 7.43 17.79 19.88
N SER A 312 7.19 18.02 21.17
CA SER A 312 7.74 17.23 22.26
C SER A 312 6.70 17.01 23.34
N ILE A 313 6.50 15.75 23.76
CA ILE A 313 5.50 15.38 24.76
C ILE A 313 6.22 14.74 25.95
N ASP A 314 6.21 15.43 27.09
CA ASP A 314 6.81 14.96 28.35
C ASP A 314 5.93 13.97 29.13
N SER A 315 4.62 14.01 28.88
CA SER A 315 3.61 13.34 29.72
C SER A 315 3.24 11.94 29.25
N LEU A 316 3.94 11.39 28.25
CA LEU A 316 3.69 10.01 27.81
C LEU A 316 4.41 9.06 28.77
N ASN A 317 3.62 8.35 29.57
CA ASN A 317 4.14 7.27 30.42
C ASN A 317 4.62 6.05 29.62
N ASN A 318 4.35 6.04 28.31
CA ASN A 318 4.76 4.98 27.39
C ASN A 318 5.03 5.58 26.00
N PRO A 319 6.26 6.03 25.74
CA PRO A 319 6.64 6.62 24.46
C PRO A 319 6.63 5.57 23.32
N GLY A 320 6.62 6.04 22.07
CA GLY A 320 6.71 5.18 20.89
C GLY A 320 5.48 5.25 19.98
N SER A 321 5.07 6.45 19.63
CA SER A 321 3.90 6.72 18.78
C SER A 321 4.11 6.26 17.33
N GLY A 322 3.09 5.66 16.73
CA GLY A 322 3.04 5.41 15.28
C GLY A 322 2.65 6.65 14.50
N ILE A 323 3.20 6.82 13.32
CA ILE A 323 2.84 7.91 12.40
C ILE A 323 2.57 7.36 11.00
N ARG A 324 1.49 7.84 10.35
CA ARG A 324 1.08 7.41 9.00
C ARG A 324 0.55 8.57 8.17
N LEU A 325 0.88 8.54 6.88
CA LEU A 325 0.22 9.36 5.87
C LEU A 325 -1.13 8.71 5.53
N ALA A 326 -2.21 9.44 5.75
CA ALA A 326 -3.57 8.98 5.49
C ALA A 326 -4.02 9.26 4.05
N PRO A 327 -5.09 8.60 3.57
CA PRO A 327 -5.62 8.80 2.22
C PRO A 327 -6.06 10.24 1.91
N ASN A 328 -6.38 11.04 2.92
CA ASN A 328 -6.75 12.46 2.80
C ASN A 328 -5.54 13.42 2.70
N GLY A 329 -4.31 12.89 2.55
CA GLY A 329 -3.08 13.67 2.43
C GLY A 329 -2.52 14.23 3.74
N LYS A 330 -3.22 14.07 4.86
CA LYS A 330 -2.72 14.46 6.20
C LYS A 330 -1.95 13.31 6.83
N MET A 331 -1.09 13.64 7.79
CA MET A 331 -0.47 12.63 8.65
C MET A 331 -1.13 12.60 10.02
N TYR A 332 -1.31 11.40 10.53
CA TYR A 332 -1.82 11.17 11.87
C TYR A 332 -0.76 10.46 12.70
N ARG A 333 -0.61 10.91 13.96
CA ARG A 333 0.25 10.30 14.98
C ARG A 333 -0.63 9.73 16.07
N SER A 334 -0.45 8.46 16.38
CA SER A 334 -1.04 7.84 17.56
C SER A 334 -0.32 8.33 18.82
N ASN A 335 -1.00 8.34 19.94
CA ASN A 335 -0.39 8.67 21.22
C ASN A 335 -0.66 7.52 22.20
N SER A 336 0.35 7.13 22.94
CA SER A 336 0.26 6.06 23.90
C SER A 336 0.30 6.63 25.33
N TRP A 337 -0.68 6.26 26.12
CA TRP A 337 -0.71 6.66 27.52
C TRP A 337 -1.19 5.50 28.39
N CYS A 338 -0.66 5.44 29.62
CA CYS A 338 -0.86 4.37 30.53
C CYS A 338 -0.73 4.82 31.98
N GLN A 339 -1.66 4.46 32.83
CA GLN A 339 -1.71 4.94 34.21
C GLN A 339 -0.49 4.51 35.05
N ASN A 340 0.03 3.31 34.84
CA ASN A 340 1.04 2.69 35.70
C ASN A 340 2.41 2.46 34.98
N GLY A 341 2.72 3.24 33.92
CA GLY A 341 3.98 3.09 33.18
C GLY A 341 3.94 2.03 32.09
N LEU A 342 5.08 1.44 31.74
CA LEU A 342 5.26 0.54 30.59
C LEU A 342 4.24 -0.62 30.57
N TYR A 343 3.61 -0.85 29.39
CA TYR A 343 2.82 -2.05 29.08
C TYR A 343 1.39 -2.10 29.65
N CYS A 344 0.62 -1.03 29.58
CA CYS A 344 -0.82 -1.05 29.87
C CYS A 344 -1.69 -1.71 28.80
N TYR A 345 -1.11 -2.30 27.81
CA TYR A 345 -1.83 -3.14 26.89
C TYR A 345 -2.07 -4.51 27.54
N PRO A 346 -3.26 -5.09 27.47
CA PRO A 346 -4.35 -4.86 26.53
C PRO A 346 -5.48 -3.92 26.98
N PHE A 347 -5.25 -2.79 27.55
CA PHE A 347 -6.28 -1.85 28.01
C PHE A 347 -7.22 -2.40 29.10
N LEU A 348 -6.64 -3.05 30.10
CA LEU A 348 -7.40 -3.57 31.24
C LEU A 348 -8.00 -2.47 32.12
N ASP A 349 -7.51 -1.24 31.98
CA ASP A 349 -8.06 -0.08 32.65
C ASP A 349 -9.25 0.49 31.88
N SER A 350 -10.05 1.29 32.57
CA SER A 350 -11.12 2.09 32.00
C SER A 350 -10.74 3.56 31.86
N VAL A 351 -9.45 3.87 31.75
CA VAL A 351 -8.94 5.23 31.77
C VAL A 351 -8.95 5.82 30.36
N PHE A 352 -9.73 6.87 30.18
CA PHE A 352 -9.86 7.65 28.96
C PHE A 352 -9.37 9.07 29.24
N VAL A 353 -8.27 9.44 28.62
CA VAL A 353 -7.65 10.77 28.74
C VAL A 353 -7.43 11.36 27.34
N PRO A 354 -7.29 12.69 27.20
CA PRO A 354 -7.09 13.29 25.87
C PRO A 354 -5.97 12.63 25.07
N VAL A 355 -4.87 12.25 25.72
CA VAL A 355 -3.71 11.64 25.07
C VAL A 355 -4.08 10.32 24.36
N ASN A 356 -4.87 9.45 24.98
CA ASN A 356 -5.23 8.17 24.38
C ASN A 356 -6.55 8.17 23.60
N THR A 357 -7.35 9.27 23.68
CA THR A 357 -8.60 9.41 22.94
C THR A 357 -8.51 10.34 21.74
N HIS A 358 -7.32 10.81 21.41
CA HIS A 358 -7.07 11.67 20.26
C HIS A 358 -5.85 11.21 19.48
N LEU A 359 -5.85 11.53 18.18
CA LEU A 359 -4.66 11.51 17.33
C LEU A 359 -4.11 12.94 17.19
N SER A 360 -2.81 13.07 17.13
CA SER A 360 -2.19 14.31 16.66
C SER A 360 -2.18 14.35 15.14
N VAL A 361 -2.28 15.54 14.55
CA VAL A 361 -2.49 15.72 13.10
C VAL A 361 -1.46 16.69 12.53
N ILE A 362 -0.83 16.32 11.42
CA ILE A 362 -0.06 17.22 10.55
C ILE A 362 -0.95 17.48 9.32
N ASN A 363 -1.48 18.68 9.20
CA ASN A 363 -2.44 19.00 8.15
C ASN A 363 -1.78 19.21 6.78
N GLU A 364 -0.56 19.76 6.76
CA GLU A 364 0.18 20.13 5.54
C GLU A 364 1.59 19.50 5.58
N PRO A 365 1.69 18.17 5.47
CA PRO A 365 2.98 17.47 5.67
C PRO A 365 4.03 17.80 4.60
N ASP A 366 3.63 18.36 3.48
CA ASP A 366 4.52 18.79 2.41
C ASP A 366 5.21 20.15 2.69
N ASN A 367 4.85 20.83 3.77
CA ASN A 367 5.37 22.13 4.13
C ASN A 367 6.44 22.04 5.25
N PHE A 368 7.41 22.95 5.21
CA PHE A 368 8.55 22.94 6.12
C PHE A 368 8.21 23.58 7.46
N SER A 369 8.71 23.00 8.55
CA SER A 369 8.65 23.52 9.92
C SER A 369 7.20 23.81 10.37
N LEU A 370 6.92 24.92 10.98
CA LEU A 370 5.60 25.31 11.48
C LEU A 370 4.53 25.38 10.38
N ALA A 371 4.93 25.59 9.13
CA ALA A 371 4.00 25.58 7.99
C ALA A 371 3.40 24.20 7.71
N CYS A 372 3.94 23.12 8.31
CA CYS A 372 3.30 21.78 8.25
C CYS A 372 1.97 21.72 9.00
N ASN A 373 1.62 22.78 9.76
CA ASN A 373 0.35 22.92 10.47
C ASN A 373 0.04 21.71 11.37
N TYR A 374 0.97 21.42 12.30
CA TYR A 374 0.78 20.39 13.30
C TYR A 374 -0.19 20.84 14.39
N ILE A 375 -1.12 19.96 14.75
CA ILE A 375 -2.06 20.12 15.85
C ILE A 375 -1.95 18.91 16.77
N GLY A 376 -1.38 19.12 17.95
CA GLY A 376 -1.33 18.10 19.01
C GLY A 376 -2.74 17.75 19.47
N LEU A 377 -3.05 16.44 19.57
CA LEU A 377 -4.37 15.94 19.96
C LEU A 377 -5.52 16.53 19.12
N GLY A 378 -5.24 16.80 17.84
CA GLY A 378 -6.17 17.52 16.95
C GLY A 378 -7.37 16.72 16.47
N GLN A 379 -7.36 15.39 16.61
CA GLN A 379 -8.44 14.53 16.14
C GLN A 379 -9.01 13.66 17.27
N TYR A 380 -10.18 14.01 17.76
CA TYR A 380 -10.93 13.21 18.73
C TYR A 380 -11.47 11.93 18.12
N LEU A 381 -11.35 10.82 18.83
CA LEU A 381 -11.72 9.48 18.39
C LEU A 381 -13.13 9.03 18.86
N ASN A 382 -14.01 9.96 19.18
CA ASN A 382 -15.39 9.69 19.59
C ASN A 382 -15.52 8.68 20.77
N GLY A 383 -14.59 8.76 21.74
CA GLY A 383 -14.57 7.86 22.89
C GLY A 383 -13.80 6.55 22.67
N PHE A 384 -13.24 6.30 21.50
CA PHE A 384 -12.30 5.19 21.30
C PHE A 384 -10.88 5.61 21.70
N ARG A 385 -10.01 4.60 21.88
CA ARG A 385 -8.61 4.82 22.29
C ARG A 385 -7.64 4.42 21.20
N THR A 386 -6.54 5.16 21.09
CA THR A 386 -5.35 4.79 20.33
C THR A 386 -4.30 4.18 21.26
N TYR A 387 -3.33 3.50 20.66
CA TYR A 387 -2.13 2.99 21.33
C TYR A 387 -0.89 3.25 20.46
N LEU A 388 0.14 2.38 20.51
CA LEU A 388 1.42 2.61 19.82
C LEU A 388 1.32 2.67 18.29
N GLY A 389 0.44 1.89 17.67
CA GLY A 389 0.43 1.69 16.22
C GLY A 389 -0.82 2.16 15.52
N LEU A 390 -0.63 2.51 14.26
CA LEU A 390 -1.63 2.72 13.23
C LEU A 390 -1.50 1.62 12.18
N PRO A 391 -2.48 1.41 11.27
CA PRO A 391 -2.45 0.32 10.31
C PRO A 391 -1.16 0.27 9.48
N ASN A 392 -0.63 -0.93 9.30
CA ASN A 392 0.53 -1.18 8.44
C ASN A 392 0.07 -1.34 6.98
N ASP A 393 -0.41 -0.26 6.42
CA ASP A 393 -0.98 -0.25 5.08
C ASP A 393 0.11 -0.15 4.01
N VAL A 394 -0.15 -0.80 2.88
CA VAL A 394 0.68 -0.71 1.68
C VAL A 394 0.10 0.29 0.69
N ASN A 395 0.91 0.86 -0.19
CA ASN A 395 0.38 1.75 -1.23
C ASN A 395 -0.31 0.94 -2.34
N LEU A 396 -1.62 0.76 -2.22
CA LEU A 396 -2.46 0.06 -3.19
C LEU A 396 -2.61 0.82 -4.52
N ALA A 397 -2.39 2.13 -4.51
CA ALA A 397 -2.56 3.00 -5.69
C ALA A 397 -1.35 3.01 -6.64
N LEU A 398 -0.23 2.38 -6.27
CA LEU A 398 0.92 2.28 -7.17
C LEU A 398 0.53 1.56 -8.46
N GLY A 399 0.69 2.26 -9.58
CA GLY A 399 0.52 1.72 -10.93
C GLY A 399 1.77 1.04 -11.47
N PRO A 400 1.73 0.59 -12.73
CA PRO A 400 2.91 0.11 -13.44
C PRO A 400 3.93 1.24 -13.64
N LEU A 401 5.20 0.87 -13.74
CA LEU A 401 6.27 1.77 -14.16
C LEU A 401 6.26 1.85 -15.68
N SER A 402 5.44 2.77 -16.21
CA SER A 402 5.23 2.91 -17.64
C SER A 402 6.52 3.04 -18.43
N GLY A 403 6.70 2.20 -19.45
CA GLY A 403 7.88 2.18 -20.29
C GLY A 403 9.10 1.48 -19.70
N SER A 404 9.01 0.91 -18.50
CA SER A 404 10.08 0.07 -17.92
C SER A 404 10.05 -1.34 -18.48
N MET A 405 11.14 -2.10 -18.30
CA MET A 405 11.26 -3.49 -18.75
C MET A 405 10.22 -4.42 -18.10
N CYS A 406 9.68 -4.05 -16.94
CA CYS A 406 8.66 -4.84 -16.25
C CYS A 406 7.23 -4.35 -16.48
N ASP A 407 7.03 -3.33 -17.30
CA ASP A 407 5.72 -2.86 -17.75
C ASP A 407 5.09 -3.83 -18.78
N THR A 408 5.03 -5.10 -18.43
CA THR A 408 4.56 -6.16 -19.32
C THR A 408 3.05 -6.33 -19.32
N LEU A 409 2.33 -5.71 -18.37
CA LEU A 409 0.89 -5.82 -18.25
C LEU A 409 0.15 -4.67 -18.95
N SER A 410 0.79 -3.51 -19.09
CA SER A 410 0.24 -2.36 -19.82
C SER A 410 0.34 -2.50 -21.34
N VAL A 411 1.15 -3.43 -21.83
CA VAL A 411 1.33 -3.77 -23.26
C VAL A 411 0.66 -5.07 -23.66
N GLY A 412 -0.10 -5.66 -22.77
CA GLY A 412 -0.93 -6.83 -23.08
C GLY A 412 -2.13 -6.45 -23.94
N LEU A 413 -1.90 -6.19 -25.23
CA LEU A 413 -2.72 -6.84 -26.23
C LEU A 413 -2.60 -8.32 -25.88
N SER A 414 -3.63 -8.89 -25.26
CA SER A 414 -3.80 -10.32 -25.31
C SER A 414 -3.65 -10.67 -26.78
N GLU A 415 -2.55 -11.31 -27.17
CA GLU A 415 -2.59 -12.18 -28.32
C GLU A 415 -3.65 -13.21 -27.98
N VAL A 416 -4.88 -12.89 -28.31
CA VAL A 416 -5.91 -13.89 -28.53
C VAL A 416 -5.38 -14.67 -29.73
N LYS A 417 -4.59 -15.69 -29.45
CA LYS A 417 -4.37 -16.79 -30.36
C LYS A 417 -5.69 -17.51 -30.50
N ASP A 418 -6.62 -16.94 -31.28
CA ASP A 418 -7.71 -17.65 -31.89
C ASP A 418 -8.48 -16.62 -32.72
N ASP A 419 -8.34 -16.72 -34.05
CA ASP A 419 -9.10 -16.07 -35.10
C ASP A 419 -9.62 -14.67 -34.78
N ILE A 420 -8.70 -13.68 -34.78
CA ILE A 420 -9.13 -12.29 -34.81
C ILE A 420 -9.91 -12.10 -36.11
N PRO A 421 -11.22 -11.89 -36.07
CA PRO A 421 -12.04 -11.83 -37.27
C PRO A 421 -11.77 -10.57 -38.10
N ILE A 422 -10.74 -9.79 -37.73
CA ILE A 422 -10.42 -8.47 -38.34
C ILE A 422 -8.95 -8.46 -38.75
N GLN A 423 -8.69 -8.14 -40.01
CA GLN A 423 -7.35 -7.93 -40.55
C GLN A 423 -7.24 -6.49 -41.09
N VAL A 424 -6.10 -5.85 -40.86
CA VAL A 424 -5.81 -4.49 -41.36
C VAL A 424 -4.53 -4.51 -42.19
N PHE A 425 -4.63 -4.05 -43.42
CA PHE A 425 -3.50 -4.00 -44.33
C PHE A 425 -3.60 -2.82 -45.32
N PRO A 426 -2.47 -2.30 -45.84
CA PRO A 426 -1.12 -2.55 -45.32
C PRO A 426 -0.96 -1.96 -43.94
N ASN A 427 -0.16 -2.59 -43.10
CA ASN A 427 0.22 -2.07 -41.79
C ASN A 427 1.67 -2.50 -41.50
N PRO A 428 2.66 -1.61 -41.61
CA PRO A 428 2.60 -0.15 -41.79
C PRO A 428 2.03 0.35 -43.12
N SER A 429 1.56 1.62 -43.12
CA SER A 429 0.95 2.30 -44.28
C SER A 429 1.32 3.79 -44.32
N THR A 430 1.28 4.41 -45.51
CA THR A 430 1.40 5.87 -45.69
C THR A 430 0.13 6.65 -45.30
N GLY A 431 -0.85 5.96 -44.68
CA GLY A 431 -2.06 6.57 -44.14
C GLY A 431 -3.37 5.96 -44.64
N ASN A 432 -3.36 5.10 -45.66
CA ASN A 432 -4.54 4.38 -46.09
C ASN A 432 -4.50 2.93 -45.62
N PHE A 433 -5.47 2.54 -44.81
CA PHE A 433 -5.62 1.21 -44.24
C PHE A 433 -6.89 0.54 -44.72
N THR A 434 -6.79 -0.72 -45.11
CA THR A 434 -7.97 -1.54 -45.45
C THR A 434 -8.25 -2.45 -44.26
N VAL A 435 -9.48 -2.39 -43.76
CA VAL A 435 -9.98 -3.26 -42.68
C VAL A 435 -10.83 -4.36 -43.32
N ASN A 436 -10.42 -5.60 -43.13
CA ASN A 436 -11.16 -6.78 -43.60
C ASN A 436 -11.70 -7.54 -42.38
N ILE A 437 -13.01 -7.80 -42.37
CA ILE A 437 -13.70 -8.45 -41.24
C ILE A 437 -14.23 -9.82 -41.69
N LYS A 438 -13.79 -10.88 -41.03
CA LYS A 438 -14.19 -12.26 -41.29
C LYS A 438 -15.30 -12.75 -40.33
N HIS A 439 -16.26 -11.91 -39.96
CA HIS A 439 -17.29 -12.28 -39.00
C HIS A 439 -18.63 -12.52 -39.71
N GLU A 440 -19.30 -13.66 -39.40
CA GLU A 440 -20.56 -14.07 -40.04
C GLU A 440 -21.72 -13.09 -39.78
N ALA A 441 -21.74 -12.38 -38.64
CA ALA A 441 -22.79 -11.43 -38.30
C ALA A 441 -22.73 -10.09 -39.05
N MET A 442 -21.75 -9.90 -39.95
CA MET A 442 -21.56 -8.65 -40.66
C MET A 442 -22.66 -8.29 -41.68
N HIS A 443 -23.43 -9.29 -42.08
CA HIS A 443 -24.55 -9.09 -42.99
C HIS A 443 -25.78 -8.46 -42.31
N MET A 444 -25.82 -8.43 -40.98
CA MET A 444 -26.98 -7.94 -40.22
C MET A 444 -26.76 -6.61 -39.49
N TYR A 445 -25.51 -6.22 -39.19
CA TYR A 445 -25.19 -5.05 -38.37
C TYR A 445 -23.92 -4.36 -38.88
N GLY A 446 -23.94 -3.01 -38.96
CA GLY A 446 -22.72 -2.22 -39.17
C GLY A 446 -21.89 -2.22 -37.88
N PHE A 447 -20.56 -2.26 -38.02
CA PHE A 447 -19.66 -2.15 -36.88
C PHE A 447 -19.13 -0.74 -36.78
N THR A 448 -19.00 -0.22 -35.57
CA THR A 448 -18.38 1.09 -35.32
C THR A 448 -16.90 0.95 -35.02
N TYR A 449 -16.12 1.96 -35.43
CA TYR A 449 -14.72 2.05 -35.06
C TYR A 449 -14.37 3.41 -34.46
N SER A 450 -13.33 3.41 -33.64
CA SER A 450 -12.69 4.61 -33.12
C SER A 450 -11.17 4.48 -33.22
N ILE A 451 -10.49 5.53 -33.63
CA ILE A 451 -9.03 5.58 -33.72
C ILE A 451 -8.52 6.59 -32.72
N TYR A 452 -7.52 6.18 -31.97
CA TYR A 452 -6.88 7.00 -30.94
C TYR A 452 -5.39 7.17 -31.25
N SER A 453 -4.82 8.31 -30.86
CA SER A 453 -3.38 8.45 -30.74
C SER A 453 -2.85 7.58 -29.60
N ILE A 454 -1.54 7.37 -29.52
CA ILE A 454 -0.91 6.66 -28.39
C ILE A 454 -1.09 7.38 -27.04
N GLN A 455 -1.40 8.69 -27.07
CA GLN A 455 -1.74 9.48 -25.87
C GLN A 455 -3.21 9.34 -25.46
N GLY A 456 -4.00 8.53 -26.20
CA GLY A 456 -5.42 8.31 -25.92
C GLY A 456 -6.37 9.37 -26.49
N LEU A 457 -5.87 10.29 -27.33
CA LEU A 457 -6.70 11.28 -28.00
C LEU A 457 -7.50 10.62 -29.14
N LEU A 458 -8.82 10.80 -29.16
CA LEU A 458 -9.67 10.34 -30.26
C LEU A 458 -9.34 11.13 -31.53
N ILE A 459 -8.87 10.42 -32.55
CA ILE A 459 -8.47 10.98 -33.86
C ILE A 459 -9.61 10.90 -34.85
N GLN A 460 -10.28 9.76 -34.93
CA GLN A 460 -11.34 9.51 -35.87
C GLN A 460 -12.32 8.47 -35.37
N ARG A 461 -13.57 8.55 -35.76
CA ARG A 461 -14.58 7.52 -35.56
C ARG A 461 -15.46 7.36 -36.77
N GLY A 462 -16.02 6.19 -36.96
CA GLY A 462 -16.90 5.94 -38.11
C GLY A 462 -17.53 4.55 -38.04
N GLU A 463 -18.14 4.17 -39.17
CA GLU A 463 -18.75 2.85 -39.34
C GLU A 463 -17.98 2.05 -40.40
N LEU A 464 -17.79 0.75 -40.13
CA LEU A 464 -17.27 -0.21 -41.09
C LEU A 464 -18.46 -0.86 -41.80
N LYS A 465 -18.56 -0.69 -43.14
CA LYS A 465 -19.66 -1.19 -43.95
C LYS A 465 -19.17 -2.31 -44.88
N GLY A 466 -19.73 -3.51 -44.71
CA GLY A 466 -19.37 -4.67 -45.53
C GLY A 466 -18.05 -5.35 -45.07
N LYS A 467 -17.67 -6.41 -45.76
CA LYS A 467 -16.50 -7.23 -45.41
C LYS A 467 -15.18 -6.48 -45.46
N THR A 468 -15.13 -5.40 -46.27
CA THR A 468 -13.91 -4.61 -46.45
C THR A 468 -14.28 -3.12 -46.41
N SER A 469 -13.58 -2.36 -45.56
CA SER A 469 -13.75 -0.92 -45.39
C SER A 469 -12.38 -0.24 -45.38
N SER A 470 -12.30 1.00 -45.89
CA SER A 470 -11.06 1.77 -45.86
C SER A 470 -11.08 2.82 -44.76
N ILE A 471 -9.95 3.01 -44.13
CA ILE A 471 -9.67 4.07 -43.16
C ILE A 471 -8.55 4.93 -43.69
N ASN A 472 -8.80 6.24 -43.75
CA ASN A 472 -7.84 7.22 -44.25
C ASN A 472 -7.30 8.09 -43.09
N LEU A 473 -6.00 8.00 -42.85
CA LEU A 473 -5.26 8.81 -41.91
C LEU A 473 -4.18 9.67 -42.58
N THR A 474 -4.24 9.90 -43.88
CA THR A 474 -3.19 10.62 -44.64
C THR A 474 -2.93 12.03 -44.12
N PHE A 475 -3.94 12.70 -43.56
CA PHE A 475 -3.84 14.06 -43.03
C PHE A 475 -3.33 14.13 -41.57
N PHE A 476 -3.08 13.02 -40.94
CA PHE A 476 -2.55 12.96 -39.57
C PHE A 476 -1.03 12.74 -39.60
N GLU A 477 -0.34 13.00 -38.50
CA GLU A 477 1.10 12.85 -38.41
C GLU A 477 1.55 11.39 -38.53
N SER A 478 2.82 11.14 -38.94
CA SER A 478 3.41 9.82 -38.93
C SER A 478 3.54 9.34 -37.47
N GLY A 479 3.24 8.09 -37.22
CA GLY A 479 3.26 7.56 -35.87
C GLY A 479 2.36 6.33 -35.67
N MET A 480 2.16 5.98 -34.43
CA MET A 480 1.32 4.85 -34.03
C MET A 480 -0.05 5.31 -33.57
N TYR A 481 -1.08 4.57 -34.00
CA TYR A 481 -2.48 4.77 -33.66
C TYR A 481 -3.11 3.48 -33.18
N LEU A 482 -4.18 3.55 -32.40
CA LEU A 482 -4.95 2.42 -31.91
C LEU A 482 -6.34 2.45 -32.56
N LEU A 483 -6.63 1.43 -33.35
CA LEU A 483 -7.96 1.21 -33.93
C LEU A 483 -8.77 0.29 -33.03
N ASN A 484 -9.86 0.77 -32.48
CA ASN A 484 -10.85 0.00 -31.74
C ASN A 484 -12.05 -0.28 -32.62
N VAL A 485 -12.38 -1.56 -32.84
CA VAL A 485 -13.58 -1.98 -33.57
C VAL A 485 -14.53 -2.62 -32.57
N THR A 486 -15.75 -2.07 -32.47
CA THR A 486 -16.80 -2.56 -31.57
C THR A 486 -17.62 -3.63 -32.26
N LEU A 487 -17.52 -4.87 -31.79
CA LEU A 487 -18.33 -6.00 -32.18
C LEU A 487 -19.46 -6.23 -31.15
N PRO A 488 -20.51 -7.00 -31.44
CA PRO A 488 -21.65 -7.20 -30.53
C PRO A 488 -21.32 -7.75 -29.14
N LYS A 489 -20.22 -8.48 -29.02
CA LYS A 489 -19.80 -9.13 -27.75
C LYS A 489 -18.41 -8.71 -27.24
N GLN A 490 -17.66 -7.95 -28.02
CA GLN A 490 -16.29 -7.57 -27.68
C GLN A 490 -15.82 -6.34 -28.46
N VAL A 491 -14.80 -5.66 -27.95
CA VAL A 491 -14.05 -4.64 -28.69
C VAL A 491 -12.71 -5.24 -29.11
N VAL A 492 -12.43 -5.19 -30.41
CA VAL A 492 -11.14 -5.62 -30.96
C VAL A 492 -10.26 -4.40 -31.15
N GLN A 493 -9.07 -4.42 -30.56
CA GLN A 493 -8.11 -3.34 -30.68
C GLN A 493 -6.95 -3.76 -31.59
N ILE A 494 -6.59 -2.91 -32.55
CA ILE A 494 -5.53 -3.16 -33.52
C ILE A 494 -4.60 -1.94 -33.59
N LYS A 495 -3.31 -2.19 -33.55
CA LYS A 495 -2.28 -1.17 -33.70
C LYS A 495 -2.08 -0.83 -35.18
N LEU A 496 -2.18 0.44 -35.53
CA LEU A 496 -1.87 0.97 -36.86
C LEU A 496 -0.53 1.71 -36.81
N SER A 497 0.33 1.46 -37.79
CA SER A 497 1.60 2.17 -37.97
C SER A 497 1.51 3.01 -39.23
N LYS A 498 1.54 4.34 -39.09
CA LYS A 498 1.60 5.28 -40.21
C LYS A 498 3.04 5.74 -40.41
N LEU A 499 3.55 5.56 -41.65
CA LEU A 499 4.88 5.98 -42.08
C LEU A 499 4.91 7.47 -42.40
#